data_2352ddc7e5481ac1e48871ea3622e254
#
_entry.id   2352ddc7e5481ac1e48871ea3622e254
#
_cell.length_a   1.000
_cell.length_b   1.000
_cell.length_c   1.000
_cell.angle_alpha   90.00
_cell.angle_beta   90.00
_cell.angle_gamma   90.00
#
_symmetry.space_group_name_H-M   'P 1'
#
loop_
_entity.id
_entity.type
_entity.pdbx_description
1 polymer ?
#
loop_
_entity_poly.entity_id
_entity_poly.type
_entity_poly.pdbx_seq_one_letter_code
_entity_poly.pdbx_strand_id
1 'polypeptide(L)'
;AQSSSSIEIDKIVMSDTVTTVYIKAFYRPKYWIKIASGSFLKDEKGALYPIRKGVGITLDKEFWMPESGEAEFQLLFPPIPANVTSLDFSEGDFDGAYKIWGIQLNEKDFRKSALPKGAVIHKINKKAELPVPEFAYGKATLKGQVTGYQKDMPSSGQLRLNDPIRWLNYAEEVTIKEDGS
;
A
#
# COMPACT_ATOMS: atom_id res chain seq x y z
N ALA A 1 4.72 -1.58 -2.94
CA ALA A 1 3.67 -2.30 -2.21
C ALA A 1 2.67 -1.29 -1.69
N GLN A 2 1.39 -1.58 -1.82
CA GLN A 2 0.33 -0.72 -1.30
C GLN A 2 -0.12 -1.30 0.04
N SER A 3 0.07 -0.56 1.11
CA SER A 3 -0.29 -0.99 2.46
C SER A 3 -1.61 -0.36 2.96
N SER A 4 -2.32 0.34 2.09
CA SER A 4 -3.58 0.99 2.41
C SER A 4 -4.62 0.90 1.31
N SER A 5 -5.87 0.88 1.72
CA SER A 5 -7.03 0.97 0.84
C SER A 5 -7.60 2.39 0.72
N SER A 6 -7.06 3.35 1.47
CA SER A 6 -7.62 4.72 1.54
C SER A 6 -6.87 5.72 0.69
N ILE A 7 -5.58 5.51 0.43
CA ILE A 7 -4.80 6.34 -0.47
C ILE A 7 -3.91 5.51 -1.38
N GLU A 8 -3.73 5.97 -2.60
CA GLU A 8 -2.82 5.42 -3.60
C GLU A 8 -1.82 6.47 -4.03
N ILE A 9 -0.56 6.07 -4.19
CA ILE A 9 0.45 6.89 -4.84
C ILE A 9 0.35 6.67 -6.34
N ASP A 10 -0.17 7.66 -7.04
CA ASP A 10 -0.34 7.61 -8.50
C ASP A 10 0.99 7.86 -9.21
N LYS A 11 1.76 8.84 -8.74
CA LYS A 11 2.98 9.29 -9.40
C LYS A 11 3.92 9.98 -8.41
N ILE A 12 5.23 9.81 -8.63
CA ILE A 12 6.27 10.59 -7.95
C ILE A 12 7.10 11.33 -9.00
N VAL A 13 7.27 12.62 -8.82
CA VAL A 13 8.11 13.48 -9.66
C VAL A 13 9.23 14.05 -8.79
N MET A 14 10.46 13.71 -9.13
CA MET A 14 11.66 14.21 -8.46
C MET A 14 12.30 15.32 -9.29
N SER A 15 12.73 16.38 -8.60
CA SER A 15 13.53 17.47 -9.16
C SER A 15 14.63 17.87 -8.20
N ASP A 16 15.53 18.74 -8.62
CA ASP A 16 16.65 19.22 -7.79
C ASP A 16 16.19 20.09 -6.60
N THR A 17 14.94 20.52 -6.57
CA THR A 17 14.42 21.42 -5.54
C THR A 17 13.33 20.79 -4.67
N VAL A 18 12.56 19.84 -5.23
CA VAL A 18 11.39 19.26 -4.57
C VAL A 18 11.07 17.88 -5.16
N THR A 19 10.59 16.99 -4.29
CA THR A 19 9.94 15.76 -4.70
C THR A 19 8.45 15.91 -4.48
N THR A 20 7.65 15.70 -5.54
CA THR A 20 6.19 15.78 -5.50
C THR A 20 5.59 14.39 -5.61
N VAL A 21 4.80 14.01 -4.61
CA VAL A 21 4.04 12.76 -4.58
C VAL A 21 2.57 13.08 -4.89
N TYR A 22 2.05 12.51 -5.96
CA TYR A 22 0.66 12.64 -6.37
C TYR A 22 -0.14 11.52 -5.73
N ILE A 23 -1.19 11.90 -5.03
CA ILE A 23 -2.04 11.00 -4.25
C ILE A 23 -3.45 10.98 -4.83
N LYS A 24 -4.00 9.78 -4.95
CA LYS A 24 -5.44 9.53 -5.09
C LYS A 24 -5.97 8.98 -3.79
N ALA A 25 -6.98 9.62 -3.24
CA ALA A 25 -7.64 9.18 -2.02
C ALA A 25 -9.01 8.59 -2.34
N PHE A 26 -9.33 7.50 -1.67
CA PHE A 26 -10.58 6.75 -1.79
C PHE A 26 -11.13 6.53 -0.39
N TYR A 27 -12.18 7.23 -0.02
CA TYR A 27 -12.79 7.05 1.29
C TYR A 27 -14.28 7.33 1.24
N ARG A 28 -14.97 7.01 2.32
CA ARG A 28 -16.43 7.18 2.41
C ARG A 28 -16.82 8.64 2.13
N PRO A 29 -17.83 8.90 1.28
CA PRO A 29 -18.35 10.24 1.07
C PRO A 29 -18.73 10.90 2.39
N LYS A 30 -18.47 12.21 2.53
CA LYS A 30 -18.77 13.01 3.73
C LYS A 30 -18.05 12.57 5.02
N TYR A 31 -17.07 11.66 4.94
CA TYR A 31 -16.10 11.41 5.99
C TYR A 31 -14.81 12.18 5.69
N TRP A 32 -13.92 12.26 6.63
CA TRP A 32 -12.67 12.99 6.46
C TRP A 32 -11.45 12.07 6.50
N ILE A 33 -10.42 12.51 5.84
CA ILE A 33 -9.04 12.00 5.94
C ILE A 33 -8.13 13.11 6.44
N LYS A 34 -6.96 12.76 6.91
CA LYS A 34 -5.96 13.73 7.37
C LYS A 34 -4.57 13.23 7.01
N ILE A 35 -3.71 14.14 6.58
CA ILE A 35 -2.27 13.91 6.43
C ILE A 35 -1.54 14.66 7.54
N ALA A 36 -0.76 13.94 8.34
CA ALA A 36 -0.02 14.54 9.44
C ALA A 36 1.20 15.32 8.95
N SER A 37 1.51 16.45 9.60
CA SER A 37 2.74 17.21 9.32
C SER A 37 4.02 16.48 9.74
N GLY A 38 3.90 15.45 10.59
CA GLY A 38 5.00 14.54 10.94
C GLY A 38 5.30 13.47 9.89
N SER A 39 4.57 13.44 8.77
CA SER A 39 4.80 12.46 7.70
C SER A 39 6.16 12.64 7.04
N PHE A 40 6.75 11.53 6.60
CA PHE A 40 8.03 11.52 5.89
C PHE A 40 8.10 10.40 4.85
N LEU A 41 9.02 10.56 3.90
CA LEU A 41 9.52 9.47 3.08
C LEU A 41 10.85 8.97 3.67
N LYS A 42 11.08 7.67 3.56
CA LYS A 42 12.33 7.01 3.97
C LYS A 42 12.86 6.21 2.79
N ASP A 43 14.15 6.35 2.47
CA ASP A 43 14.76 5.57 1.41
C ASP A 43 15.30 4.22 1.91
N GLU A 44 15.78 3.39 0.98
CA GLU A 44 16.36 2.08 1.27
C GLU A 44 17.63 2.12 2.12
N LYS A 45 18.24 3.31 2.30
CA LYS A 45 19.42 3.53 3.14
C LYS A 45 19.05 4.09 4.52
N GLY A 46 17.76 4.38 4.74
CA GLY A 46 17.24 4.91 5.98
C GLY A 46 17.26 6.44 6.08
N ALA A 47 17.60 7.17 5.02
CA ALA A 47 17.51 8.63 5.01
C ALA A 47 16.05 9.08 5.02
N LEU A 48 15.75 10.10 5.83
CA LEU A 48 14.40 10.61 6.04
C LEU A 48 14.20 11.94 5.30
N TYR A 49 13.08 12.05 4.61
CA TYR A 49 12.65 13.23 3.87
C TYR A 49 11.32 13.71 4.44
N PRO A 50 11.30 14.63 5.42
CA PRO A 50 10.06 15.09 6.06
C PRO A 50 9.19 15.87 5.08
N ILE A 51 7.87 15.74 5.24
CA ILE A 51 6.90 16.46 4.43
C ILE A 51 7.06 17.98 4.63
N ARG A 52 6.98 18.74 3.54
CA ARG A 52 7.06 20.21 3.60
C ARG A 52 5.68 20.85 3.51
N LYS A 53 4.82 20.32 2.64
CA LYS A 53 3.53 20.93 2.34
C LYS A 53 2.58 19.97 1.64
N GLY A 54 1.27 20.14 1.85
CA GLY A 54 0.20 19.62 0.99
C GLY A 54 -0.25 20.66 -0.02
N VAL A 55 -0.62 20.22 -1.21
CA VAL A 55 -1.30 21.03 -2.24
C VAL A 55 -2.61 20.35 -2.56
N GLY A 56 -3.72 21.03 -2.40
CA GLY A 56 -5.07 20.45 -2.44
C GLY A 56 -5.51 19.84 -1.11
N ILE A 57 -4.61 19.72 -0.13
CA ILE A 57 -4.89 19.30 1.25
C ILE A 57 -4.05 20.12 2.24
N THR A 58 -4.62 20.42 3.41
CA THR A 58 -3.89 21.10 4.49
C THR A 58 -3.44 20.05 5.51
N LEU A 59 -2.13 20.05 5.84
CA LEU A 59 -1.58 19.13 6.84
C LEU A 59 -2.23 19.37 8.21
N ASP A 60 -2.41 18.29 8.98
CA ASP A 60 -3.02 18.24 10.31
C ASP A 60 -4.50 18.70 10.38
N LYS A 61 -5.12 19.01 9.25
CA LYS A 61 -6.54 19.36 9.18
C LYS A 61 -7.36 18.28 8.52
N GLU A 62 -8.60 18.17 8.93
CA GLU A 62 -9.59 17.31 8.30
C GLU A 62 -9.84 17.76 6.85
N PHE A 63 -9.67 16.84 5.93
CA PHE A 63 -10.06 16.99 4.54
C PHE A 63 -11.31 16.16 4.30
N TRP A 64 -12.43 16.82 4.15
CA TRP A 64 -13.73 16.18 3.95
C TRP A 64 -13.88 15.68 2.53
N MET A 65 -14.11 14.38 2.41
CA MET A 65 -14.26 13.72 1.12
C MET A 65 -15.52 14.19 0.40
N PRO A 66 -15.43 14.42 -0.91
CA PRO A 66 -16.58 14.78 -1.73
C PRO A 66 -17.59 13.63 -1.83
N GLU A 67 -18.75 13.89 -2.45
CA GLU A 67 -19.79 12.88 -2.64
C GLU A 67 -19.36 11.69 -3.52
N SER A 68 -18.35 11.88 -4.38
CA SER A 68 -17.74 10.80 -5.16
C SER A 68 -16.97 9.79 -4.30
N GLY A 69 -16.52 10.18 -3.10
CA GLY A 69 -15.61 9.39 -2.29
C GLY A 69 -14.18 9.36 -2.84
N GLU A 70 -13.86 10.16 -3.84
CA GLU A 70 -12.55 10.23 -4.49
C GLU A 70 -12.00 11.66 -4.43
N ALA A 71 -10.70 11.80 -4.17
CA ALA A 71 -10.03 13.09 -4.17
C ALA A 71 -8.58 12.95 -4.64
N GLU A 72 -8.03 14.01 -5.21
CA GLU A 72 -6.63 14.08 -5.64
C GLU A 72 -5.94 15.26 -4.96
N PHE A 73 -4.72 15.04 -4.50
CA PHE A 73 -3.87 16.07 -3.92
C PHE A 73 -2.39 15.71 -4.09
N GLN A 74 -1.52 16.63 -3.71
CA GLN A 74 -0.07 16.44 -3.81
C GLN A 74 0.58 16.67 -2.45
N LEU A 75 1.63 15.89 -2.18
CA LEU A 75 2.49 16.04 -1.01
C LEU A 75 3.89 16.42 -1.49
N LEU A 76 4.43 17.49 -0.94
CA LEU A 76 5.74 18.03 -1.29
C LEU A 76 6.78 17.67 -0.22
N PHE A 77 7.90 17.10 -0.68
CA PHE A 77 9.03 16.68 0.15
C PHE A 77 10.31 17.37 -0.31
N PRO A 78 11.40 17.32 0.47
CA PRO A 78 12.73 17.71 0.00
C PRO A 78 13.13 16.98 -1.27
N PRO A 79 14.13 17.49 -2.03
CA PRO A 79 14.67 16.77 -3.18
C PRO A 79 15.26 15.45 -2.71
N ILE A 80 14.94 14.38 -3.44
CA ILE A 80 15.46 13.03 -3.21
C ILE A 80 16.50 12.75 -4.27
N PRO A 81 17.69 12.20 -3.90
CA PRO A 81 18.73 11.88 -4.87
C PRO A 81 18.26 10.89 -5.93
N ALA A 82 18.67 11.11 -7.20
CA ALA A 82 18.24 10.30 -8.34
C ALA A 82 18.71 8.83 -8.28
N ASN A 83 19.64 8.49 -7.39
CA ASN A 83 20.14 7.14 -7.16
C ASN A 83 19.32 6.35 -6.14
N VAL A 84 18.29 6.93 -5.54
CA VAL A 84 17.32 6.24 -4.69
C VAL A 84 16.40 5.41 -5.57
N THR A 85 16.21 4.15 -5.21
CA THR A 85 15.44 3.17 -6.01
C THR A 85 14.09 2.84 -5.39
N SER A 86 13.96 2.96 -4.07
CA SER A 86 12.71 2.71 -3.36
C SER A 86 12.51 3.67 -2.20
N LEU A 87 11.25 3.87 -1.85
CA LEU A 87 10.83 4.72 -0.74
C LEU A 87 9.77 4.01 0.09
N ASP A 88 9.74 4.32 1.37
CA ASP A 88 8.60 4.05 2.25
C ASP A 88 7.97 5.39 2.64
N PHE A 89 6.64 5.46 2.68
CA PHE A 89 5.93 6.59 3.27
C PHE A 89 5.48 6.22 4.69
N SER A 90 5.65 7.12 5.64
CA SER A 90 5.14 6.98 7.00
C SER A 90 4.45 8.25 7.46
N GLU A 91 3.30 8.12 8.13
CA GLU A 91 2.58 9.24 8.74
C GLU A 91 3.32 9.82 9.97
N GLY A 92 4.23 9.05 10.56
CA GLY A 92 5.02 9.45 11.72
C GLY A 92 5.87 8.29 12.25
N ASP A 93 6.67 8.57 13.27
CA ASP A 93 7.53 7.57 13.94
C ASP A 93 6.89 7.14 15.27
N PHE A 94 5.74 6.47 15.17
CA PHE A 94 5.01 5.92 16.33
C PHE A 94 4.35 4.59 15.97
N ASP A 95 4.06 3.78 16.98
CA ASP A 95 3.36 2.52 16.80
C ASP A 95 1.95 2.75 16.24
N GLY A 96 1.61 1.98 15.20
CA GLY A 96 0.34 2.12 14.49
C GLY A 96 0.29 3.27 13.49
N ALA A 97 1.41 3.99 13.25
CA ALA A 97 1.49 4.97 12.17
C ALA A 97 1.13 4.33 10.82
N TYR A 98 0.33 5.05 10.06
CA TYR A 98 0.00 4.66 8.70
C TYR A 98 1.26 4.64 7.82
N LYS A 99 1.48 3.54 7.10
CA LYS A 99 2.68 3.34 6.27
C LYS A 99 2.34 2.73 4.91
N ILE A 100 3.09 3.14 3.90
CA ILE A 100 3.13 2.53 2.56
C ILE A 100 4.57 2.13 2.31
N TRP A 101 4.83 0.82 2.22
CA TRP A 101 6.18 0.29 2.04
C TRP A 101 6.49 -0.05 0.60
N GLY A 102 7.78 0.02 0.26
CA GLY A 102 8.32 -0.52 -0.98
C GLY A 102 7.84 0.20 -2.24
N ILE A 103 7.67 1.53 -2.17
CA ILE A 103 7.34 2.37 -3.32
C ILE A 103 8.54 2.34 -4.27
N GLN A 104 8.42 1.64 -5.40
CA GLN A 104 9.49 1.53 -6.38
C GLN A 104 9.52 2.77 -7.28
N LEU A 105 10.68 3.38 -7.42
CA LEU A 105 10.91 4.53 -8.30
C LEU A 105 11.34 4.13 -9.71
N ASN A 106 11.67 2.85 -9.92
CA ASN A 106 12.12 2.31 -11.19
C ASN A 106 11.17 1.20 -11.66
N GLU A 107 10.47 1.40 -12.79
CA GLU A 107 9.55 0.40 -13.36
C GLU A 107 10.21 -0.96 -13.65
N LYS A 108 11.52 -0.97 -13.98
CA LYS A 108 12.23 -2.22 -14.27
C LYS A 108 12.37 -3.10 -13.03
N ASP A 109 12.50 -2.49 -11.85
CA ASP A 109 12.67 -3.21 -10.60
C ASP A 109 11.33 -3.71 -10.05
N PHE A 110 10.25 -2.96 -10.26
CA PHE A 110 8.89 -3.38 -9.91
C PHE A 110 8.50 -4.70 -10.61
N ARG A 111 8.79 -4.84 -11.89
CA ARG A 111 8.47 -6.06 -12.65
C ARG A 111 9.31 -7.26 -12.24
N LYS A 112 10.53 -7.05 -11.74
CA LYS A 112 11.41 -8.12 -11.29
C LYS A 112 11.09 -8.62 -9.88
N SER A 113 10.61 -7.73 -9.01
CA SER A 113 10.25 -8.08 -7.62
C SER A 113 8.83 -8.65 -7.49
N ALA A 114 7.97 -8.45 -8.50
CA ALA A 114 6.56 -8.78 -8.43
C ALA A 114 6.23 -10.28 -8.53
N LEU A 115 7.18 -11.12 -8.93
CA LEU A 115 6.93 -12.55 -9.11
C LEU A 115 8.00 -13.39 -8.44
N PRO A 116 7.62 -14.31 -7.53
CA PRO A 116 8.53 -15.29 -6.97
C PRO A 116 9.22 -16.10 -8.07
N LYS A 117 10.48 -16.47 -7.84
CA LYS A 117 11.22 -17.33 -8.77
C LYS A 117 10.45 -18.64 -8.98
N GLY A 118 9.99 -18.88 -10.21
CA GLY A 118 9.19 -20.06 -10.54
C GLY A 118 7.67 -19.81 -10.57
N ALA A 119 7.21 -18.57 -10.34
CA ALA A 119 5.80 -18.25 -10.53
C ALA A 119 5.38 -18.40 -12.00
N VAL A 120 4.36 -19.19 -12.23
CA VAL A 120 3.76 -19.36 -13.57
C VAL A 120 2.64 -18.33 -13.73
N ILE A 121 2.83 -17.40 -14.66
CA ILE A 121 1.74 -16.48 -15.03
C ILE A 121 0.81 -17.23 -15.98
N HIS A 122 -0.34 -17.59 -15.46
CA HIS A 122 -1.42 -18.09 -16.32
C HIS A 122 -2.08 -16.92 -17.05
N LYS A 123 -2.08 -16.96 -18.39
CA LYS A 123 -2.87 -16.00 -19.17
C LYS A 123 -4.34 -16.20 -18.85
N ILE A 124 -4.98 -15.19 -18.30
CA ILE A 124 -6.42 -15.23 -18.01
C ILE A 124 -7.16 -15.34 -19.35
N ASN A 125 -7.83 -16.46 -19.57
CA ASN A 125 -8.76 -16.61 -20.68
C ASN A 125 -10.09 -15.96 -20.28
N LYS A 126 -10.31 -14.72 -20.70
CA LYS A 126 -11.56 -13.98 -20.41
C LYS A 126 -12.83 -14.59 -21.03
N LYS A 127 -12.67 -15.60 -21.90
CA LYS A 127 -13.78 -16.33 -22.53
C LYS A 127 -13.98 -17.74 -21.94
N ALA A 128 -13.16 -18.14 -20.97
CA ALA A 128 -13.38 -19.41 -20.30
C ALA A 128 -14.63 -19.32 -19.43
N GLU A 129 -15.48 -20.32 -19.54
CA GLU A 129 -16.60 -20.49 -18.62
C GLU A 129 -16.04 -20.75 -17.22
N LEU A 130 -16.67 -20.17 -16.21
CA LEU A 130 -16.30 -20.45 -14.83
C LEU A 130 -16.63 -21.92 -14.51
N PRO A 131 -15.74 -22.64 -13.82
CA PRO A 131 -16.05 -23.99 -13.38
C PRO A 131 -17.30 -23.98 -12.50
N VAL A 132 -18.11 -25.03 -12.65
CA VAL A 132 -19.28 -25.22 -11.79
C VAL A 132 -18.80 -25.33 -10.33
N PRO A 133 -19.32 -24.54 -9.38
CA PRO A 133 -18.90 -24.62 -8.00
C PRO A 133 -19.21 -26.01 -7.42
N GLU A 134 -18.21 -26.66 -6.90
CA GLU A 134 -18.38 -27.91 -6.14
C GLU A 134 -18.31 -27.59 -4.66
N PHE A 135 -19.34 -28.02 -3.92
CA PHE A 135 -19.35 -27.88 -2.46
C PHE A 135 -18.66 -29.09 -1.82
N ALA A 136 -17.57 -28.83 -1.11
CA ALA A 136 -16.89 -29.85 -0.33
C ALA A 136 -16.83 -29.44 1.15
N TYR A 137 -17.09 -30.40 2.04
CA TYR A 137 -16.85 -30.24 3.46
C TYR A 137 -15.41 -30.66 3.77
N GLY A 138 -14.61 -29.76 4.34
CA GLY A 138 -13.24 -30.11 4.66
C GLY A 138 -12.44 -28.89 5.19
N LYS A 139 -11.14 -29.12 5.38
CA LYS A 139 -10.18 -28.08 5.73
C LYS A 139 -9.47 -27.60 4.47
N ALA A 140 -9.40 -26.29 4.28
CA ALA A 140 -8.54 -25.68 3.26
C ALA A 140 -7.26 -25.17 3.93
N THR A 141 -6.10 -25.40 3.28
CA THR A 141 -4.83 -24.80 3.69
C THR A 141 -4.47 -23.72 2.71
N LEU A 142 -4.32 -22.50 3.20
CA LEU A 142 -3.82 -21.38 2.42
C LEU A 142 -2.30 -21.24 2.70
N LYS A 143 -1.53 -21.13 1.65
CA LYS A 143 -0.10 -20.79 1.73
C LYS A 143 0.14 -19.54 0.92
N GLY A 144 0.85 -18.61 1.49
CA GLY A 144 1.18 -17.35 0.83
C GLY A 144 2.59 -16.89 1.18
N GLN A 145 3.06 -15.90 0.45
CA GLN A 145 4.30 -15.20 0.72
C GLN A 145 4.10 -13.72 0.50
N VAL A 146 4.55 -12.91 1.45
CA VAL A 146 4.56 -11.45 1.33
C VAL A 146 5.81 -11.05 0.56
N THR A 147 5.63 -10.67 -0.69
CA THR A 147 6.75 -10.22 -1.54
C THR A 147 7.20 -8.82 -1.10
N GLY A 148 8.50 -8.64 -0.92
CA GLY A 148 9.07 -7.37 -0.46
C GLY A 148 8.96 -7.16 1.04
N TYR A 149 8.74 -8.21 1.84
CA TYR A 149 8.75 -8.13 3.30
C TYR A 149 10.10 -7.62 3.81
N GLN A 150 10.07 -6.67 4.72
CA GLN A 150 11.24 -6.06 5.35
C GLN A 150 11.17 -6.27 6.87
N LYS A 151 12.32 -6.29 7.54
CA LYS A 151 12.43 -6.63 8.96
C LYS A 151 11.69 -5.65 9.91
N ASP A 152 11.44 -4.43 9.46
CA ASP A 152 10.68 -3.41 10.20
C ASP A 152 9.17 -3.43 9.92
N MET A 153 8.71 -4.34 9.07
CA MET A 153 7.28 -4.57 8.85
C MET A 153 6.67 -5.43 9.96
N PRO A 154 5.35 -5.31 10.20
CA PRO A 154 4.67 -6.16 11.17
C PRO A 154 4.87 -7.65 10.86
N SER A 155 5.21 -8.44 11.89
CA SER A 155 5.38 -9.89 11.79
C SER A 155 4.06 -10.66 11.90
N SER A 156 2.94 -9.98 11.95
CA SER A 156 1.62 -10.59 11.96
C SER A 156 0.68 -9.92 10.98
N GLY A 157 -0.32 -10.66 10.51
CA GLY A 157 -1.38 -10.21 9.66
C GLY A 157 -2.70 -10.86 10.03
N GLN A 158 -3.79 -10.40 9.46
CA GLN A 158 -5.10 -11.02 9.61
C GLN A 158 -5.56 -11.62 8.30
N LEU A 159 -5.88 -12.92 8.32
CA LEU A 159 -6.64 -13.55 7.27
C LEU A 159 -8.13 -13.32 7.56
N ARG A 160 -8.81 -12.60 6.69
CA ARG A 160 -10.26 -12.36 6.79
C ARG A 160 -10.99 -13.16 5.72
N LEU A 161 -11.90 -13.99 6.18
CA LEU A 161 -12.82 -14.73 5.33
C LEU A 161 -14.21 -14.10 5.44
N ASN A 162 -14.78 -13.75 4.32
CA ASN A 162 -16.11 -13.18 4.23
C ASN A 162 -17.07 -14.23 3.67
N ASP A 163 -18.08 -14.63 4.43
CA ASP A 163 -19.17 -15.47 3.93
C ASP A 163 -20.34 -14.55 3.52
N PRO A 164 -20.49 -14.28 2.21
CA PRO A 164 -21.53 -13.36 1.73
C PRO A 164 -22.95 -13.93 1.84
N ILE A 165 -23.07 -15.24 2.06
CA ILE A 165 -24.39 -15.91 2.17
C ILE A 165 -24.92 -15.79 3.59
N ARG A 166 -24.07 -16.00 4.58
CA ARG A 166 -24.42 -15.95 6.01
C ARG A 166 -24.10 -14.62 6.68
N TRP A 167 -23.47 -13.69 5.95
CA TRP A 167 -23.00 -12.39 6.50
C TRP A 167 -22.04 -12.55 7.69
N LEU A 168 -21.28 -13.66 7.71
CA LEU A 168 -20.31 -13.94 8.76
C LEU A 168 -18.92 -13.55 8.29
N ASN A 169 -18.20 -12.88 9.18
CA ASN A 169 -16.80 -12.53 9.00
C ASN A 169 -15.96 -13.33 9.99
N TYR A 170 -15.00 -14.08 9.46
CA TYR A 170 -14.01 -14.78 10.25
C TYR A 170 -12.69 -14.03 10.10
N ALA A 171 -11.97 -13.85 11.20
CA ALA A 171 -10.63 -13.29 11.18
C ALA A 171 -9.72 -14.22 11.99
N GLU A 172 -8.62 -14.63 11.38
CA GLU A 172 -7.55 -15.40 12.01
C GLU A 172 -6.25 -14.60 11.93
N GLU A 173 -5.51 -14.56 13.03
CA GLU A 173 -4.20 -13.95 13.07
C GLU A 173 -3.19 -14.93 12.46
N VAL A 174 -2.36 -14.44 11.53
CA VAL A 174 -1.31 -15.22 10.88
C VAL A 174 0.04 -14.58 11.17
N THR A 175 1.03 -15.41 11.49
CA THR A 175 2.41 -14.94 11.69
C THR A 175 3.14 -14.94 10.35
N ILE A 176 3.84 -13.85 10.06
CA ILE A 176 4.70 -13.70 8.88
C ILE A 176 6.14 -13.92 9.34
N LYS A 177 6.82 -14.87 8.74
CA LYS A 177 8.23 -15.13 9.05
C LYS A 177 9.15 -14.10 8.39
N GLU A 178 10.43 -14.09 8.77
CA GLU A 178 11.43 -13.15 8.23
C GLU A 178 11.61 -13.25 6.71
N ASP A 179 11.31 -14.38 6.11
CA ASP A 179 11.31 -14.61 4.65
C ASP A 179 9.99 -14.22 3.97
N GLY A 180 9.03 -13.70 4.73
CA GLY A 180 7.70 -13.31 4.25
C GLY A 180 6.69 -14.45 4.14
N SER A 181 7.04 -15.69 4.57
CA SER A 181 6.15 -16.87 4.52
C SER A 181 5.26 -17.02 5.74
#